data_5425c37397117f998c1839e683505407
#
_entry.id   5425c37397117f998c1839e683505407
#
_cell.length_a   1.000
_cell.length_b   1.000
_cell.length_c   1.000
_cell.angle_alpha   90.00
_cell.angle_beta   90.00
_cell.angle_gamma   90.00
#
_symmetry.space_group_name_H-M   'P 1'
#
loop_
_entity.id
_entity.type
_entity.pdbx_description
1 polymer ?
#
loop_
_entity_poly.entity_id
_entity_poly.type
_entity_poly.pdbx_seq_one_letter_code
_entity_poly.pdbx_strand_id
1 'polypeptide(L)'
;MCKRGVIYFVVFFYNHNSHKQSGLRPAIIVSNNKANANAPVITVVPLSARVWKRRYLPTHVFIPLKKGSGLDKPSMALAEQVETLDKRCLGDKIGEVVDEKVMEKLTVALQIQIGAYSEYN
;
A
#
# COMPACT_ATOMS: atom_id res chain seq x y z
N MET A 1 12.88 9.55 6.04
CA MET A 1 13.25 8.13 5.94
C MET A 1 12.01 7.29 5.69
N CYS A 2 12.11 6.32 4.80
CA CYS A 2 10.97 5.48 4.47
C CYS A 2 10.80 4.37 5.52
N LYS A 3 9.67 4.39 6.20
CA LYS A 3 9.32 3.42 7.24
C LYS A 3 8.00 2.74 6.91
N ARG A 4 7.84 1.52 7.44
CA ARG A 4 6.58 0.80 7.32
C ARG A 4 5.42 1.65 7.85
N GLY A 5 4.35 1.76 7.07
CA GLY A 5 3.18 2.55 7.40
C GLY A 5 3.19 3.98 6.88
N VAL A 6 4.33 4.46 6.37
CA VAL A 6 4.42 5.79 5.78
C VAL A 6 3.85 5.74 4.36
N ILE A 7 3.14 6.81 3.99
CA ILE A 7 2.50 6.93 2.67
C ILE A 7 3.31 7.91 1.84
N TYR A 8 3.69 7.48 0.63
CA TYR A 8 4.40 8.29 -0.35
C TYR A 8 3.63 8.30 -1.66
N PHE A 9 3.84 9.34 -2.45
CA PHE A 9 3.59 9.23 -3.88
C PHE A 9 4.67 8.33 -4.47
N VAL A 10 4.27 7.38 -5.29
CA VAL A 10 5.16 6.40 -5.91
C VAL A 10 4.88 6.36 -7.40
N VAL A 11 5.93 6.30 -8.20
CA VAL A 11 5.80 6.16 -9.65
C VAL A 11 5.71 4.69 -9.99
N PHE A 12 4.59 4.29 -10.59
CA PHE A 12 4.35 2.93 -11.06
C PHE A 12 4.41 2.92 -12.60
N PHE A 13 5.23 2.04 -13.15
CA PHE A 13 5.45 1.93 -14.59
C PHE A 13 4.73 0.70 -15.13
N TYR A 14 3.48 0.87 -15.59
CA TYR A 14 2.73 -0.22 -16.19
C TYR A 14 2.20 0.15 -17.55
N ASN A 15 2.06 -0.89 -18.37
CA ASN A 15 1.37 -0.80 -19.64
C ASN A 15 -0.09 -0.40 -19.41
N HIS A 16 -0.65 0.44 -20.28
CA HIS A 16 -2.05 0.87 -20.19
C HIS A 16 -3.07 -0.27 -20.30
N ASN A 17 -2.65 -1.44 -20.80
CA ASN A 17 -3.49 -2.64 -20.82
C ASN A 17 -3.48 -3.42 -19.51
N SER A 18 -2.66 -3.00 -18.55
CA SER A 18 -2.58 -3.66 -17.26
C SER A 18 -3.73 -3.20 -16.35
N HIS A 19 -4.25 -4.12 -15.54
CA HIS A 19 -5.22 -3.80 -14.49
C HIS A 19 -4.58 -3.24 -13.23
N LYS A 20 -3.24 -3.11 -13.21
CA LYS A 20 -2.52 -2.54 -12.09
C LYS A 20 -2.59 -1.01 -12.09
N GLN A 21 -2.46 -0.43 -10.92
CA GLN A 21 -2.34 1.03 -10.78
C GLN A 21 -1.08 1.50 -11.48
N SER A 22 -1.15 2.60 -12.23
CA SER A 22 -0.02 3.16 -12.95
C SER A 22 0.07 4.67 -12.76
N GLY A 23 1.23 5.24 -13.11
CA GLY A 23 1.50 6.65 -12.94
C GLY A 23 1.90 6.99 -11.51
N LEU A 24 1.75 8.25 -11.13
CA LEU A 24 2.06 8.73 -9.78
C LEU A 24 0.85 8.50 -8.88
N ARG A 25 0.99 7.59 -7.92
CA ARG A 25 -0.10 7.16 -7.04
C ARG A 25 0.35 7.12 -5.60
N PRO A 26 -0.56 7.38 -4.64
CA PRO A 26 -0.27 7.13 -3.24
C PRO A 26 -0.04 5.64 -3.01
N ALA A 27 0.93 5.32 -2.18
CA ALA A 27 1.19 3.95 -1.78
C ALA A 27 1.73 3.93 -0.36
N ILE A 28 1.44 2.84 0.34
CA ILE A 28 1.86 2.65 1.71
C ILE A 28 3.04 1.67 1.76
N ILE A 29 4.07 2.02 2.52
CA ILE A 29 5.24 1.16 2.68
C ILE A 29 4.88 0.01 3.61
N VAL A 30 5.10 -1.22 3.16
CA VAL A 30 4.78 -2.43 3.92
C VAL A 30 5.99 -3.29 4.25
N SER A 31 7.16 -3.01 3.65
CA SER A 31 8.39 -3.73 3.96
C SER A 31 8.88 -3.40 5.36
N ASN A 32 9.64 -4.32 5.95
CA ASN A 32 10.16 -4.17 7.30
C ASN A 32 11.19 -3.05 7.38
N ASN A 33 11.28 -2.42 8.55
CA ASN A 33 12.11 -1.23 8.71
C ASN A 33 13.61 -1.49 8.61
N LYS A 34 14.05 -2.68 8.94
CA LYS A 34 15.47 -3.03 8.79
C LYS A 34 15.85 -3.05 7.31
N ALA A 35 15.03 -3.68 6.49
CA ALA A 35 15.24 -3.67 5.04
C ALA A 35 15.07 -2.26 4.48
N ASN A 36 14.06 -1.51 4.95
CA ASN A 36 13.83 -0.14 4.49
C ASN A 36 15.03 0.77 4.73
N ALA A 37 15.79 0.54 5.79
CA ALA A 37 16.98 1.34 6.11
C ALA A 37 18.19 0.95 5.27
N ASN A 38 18.27 -0.29 4.80
CA ASN A 38 19.52 -0.84 4.26
C ASN A 38 19.46 -1.26 2.79
N ALA A 39 18.28 -1.63 2.28
CA ALA A 39 18.14 -2.10 0.91
C ALA A 39 17.89 -0.95 -0.07
N PRO A 40 18.29 -1.10 -1.35
CA PRO A 40 17.99 -0.09 -2.37
C PRO A 40 16.55 -0.16 -2.87
N VAL A 41 15.79 -1.15 -2.44
CA VAL A 41 14.40 -1.39 -2.85
C VAL A 41 13.46 -1.25 -1.67
N ILE A 42 12.18 -1.06 -1.98
CA ILE A 42 11.11 -0.87 -1.00
C ILE A 42 9.87 -1.62 -1.48
N THR A 43 9.11 -2.20 -0.56
CA THR A 43 7.86 -2.87 -0.91
C THR A 43 6.68 -2.00 -0.51
N VAL A 44 5.79 -1.77 -1.46
CA VAL A 44 4.65 -0.87 -1.29
C VAL A 44 3.35 -1.53 -1.74
N VAL A 45 2.23 -1.02 -1.19
CA VAL A 45 0.88 -1.38 -1.62
C VAL A 45 0.22 -0.10 -2.12
N PRO A 46 -0.24 -0.07 -3.38
CA PRO A 46 -0.90 1.12 -3.91
C PRO A 46 -2.26 1.36 -3.25
N LEU A 47 -2.63 2.63 -3.17
CA LEU A 47 -3.91 3.08 -2.64
C LEU A 47 -4.79 3.58 -3.79
N SER A 48 -6.09 3.30 -3.70
CA SER A 48 -7.07 3.76 -4.66
C SER A 48 -8.18 4.51 -3.94
N ALA A 49 -8.61 5.64 -4.49
CA ALA A 49 -9.76 6.38 -3.97
C ALA A 49 -11.10 5.78 -4.40
N ARG A 50 -11.09 4.73 -5.22
CA ARG A 50 -12.31 4.06 -5.71
C ARG A 50 -12.78 2.99 -4.72
N VAL A 51 -12.99 3.37 -3.47
CA VAL A 51 -13.30 2.43 -2.39
C VAL A 51 -14.61 1.67 -2.64
N TRP A 52 -15.59 2.31 -3.25
CA TRP A 52 -16.90 1.72 -3.50
C TRP A 52 -16.87 0.58 -4.52
N LYS A 53 -15.84 0.54 -5.37
CA LYS A 53 -15.68 -0.53 -6.38
C LYS A 53 -14.88 -1.72 -5.88
N ARG A 54 -14.18 -1.58 -4.73
CA ARG A 54 -13.15 -2.54 -4.36
C ARG A 54 -13.29 -3.14 -2.97
N ARG A 55 -14.34 -2.81 -2.26
CA ARG A 55 -14.47 -3.08 -0.82
C ARG A 55 -14.72 -4.54 -0.43
N TYR A 56 -15.01 -5.43 -1.37
CA TYR A 56 -15.38 -6.80 -1.04
C TYR A 56 -14.30 -7.84 -1.27
N LEU A 57 -13.12 -7.46 -1.69
CA LEU A 57 -12.03 -8.41 -1.85
C LEU A 57 -11.25 -8.55 -0.54
N PRO A 58 -10.85 -9.79 -0.18
CA PRO A 58 -10.12 -10.01 1.09
C PRO A 58 -8.73 -9.39 1.10
N THR A 59 -8.17 -9.06 -0.08
CA THR A 59 -6.89 -8.37 -0.21
C THR A 59 -7.03 -6.86 -0.19
N HIS A 60 -8.24 -6.34 -0.04
CA HIS A 60 -8.50 -4.90 0.04
C HIS A 60 -8.64 -4.47 1.49
N VAL A 61 -7.96 -3.39 1.86
CA VAL A 61 -8.03 -2.83 3.21
C VAL A 61 -8.45 -1.38 3.13
N PHE A 62 -9.54 -1.03 3.80
CA PHE A 62 -10.02 0.34 3.86
C PHE A 62 -9.10 1.18 4.74
N ILE A 63 -8.65 2.30 4.19
CA ILE A 63 -7.84 3.29 4.92
C ILE A 63 -8.73 4.50 5.17
N PRO A 64 -9.22 4.69 6.40
CA PRO A 64 -10.11 5.81 6.69
C PRO A 64 -9.36 7.13 6.62
N LEU A 65 -10.11 8.20 6.35
CA LEU A 65 -9.57 9.55 6.36
C LEU A 65 -9.34 9.98 7.81
N LYS A 66 -8.07 10.05 8.21
CA LYS A 66 -7.67 10.45 9.56
C LYS A 66 -6.58 11.50 9.52
N LYS A 67 -6.52 12.31 10.57
CA LYS A 67 -5.47 13.29 10.74
C LYS A 67 -4.11 12.57 10.76
N GLY A 68 -3.16 13.12 10.01
CA GLY A 68 -1.81 12.54 9.91
C GLY A 68 -1.61 11.63 8.72
N SER A 69 -2.69 11.11 8.11
CA SER A 69 -2.56 10.27 6.92
C SER A 69 -2.13 11.07 5.68
N GLY A 70 -2.47 12.36 5.65
CA GLY A 70 -2.18 13.22 4.50
C GLY A 70 -3.04 12.96 3.27
N LEU A 71 -3.99 12.02 3.37
CA LEU A 71 -4.88 11.68 2.27
C LEU A 71 -6.06 12.65 2.22
N ASP A 72 -6.48 13.02 1.01
CA ASP A 72 -7.63 13.89 0.78
C ASP A 72 -8.95 13.13 0.84
N LYS A 73 -8.90 11.84 0.57
CA LYS A 73 -10.08 10.98 0.47
C LYS A 73 -9.82 9.66 1.15
N PRO A 74 -10.87 9.00 1.67
CA PRO A 74 -10.75 7.62 2.09
C PRO A 74 -10.21 6.78 0.94
N SER A 75 -9.37 5.81 1.23
CA SER A 75 -8.67 5.04 0.21
C SER A 75 -8.77 3.55 0.49
N MET A 76 -8.57 2.75 -0.54
CA MET A 76 -8.51 1.30 -0.44
C MET A 76 -7.08 0.87 -0.76
N ALA A 77 -6.45 0.16 0.15
CA ALA A 77 -5.15 -0.45 -0.09
C ALA A 77 -5.36 -1.76 -0.85
N LEU A 78 -4.65 -1.92 -1.96
CA LEU A 78 -4.83 -3.04 -2.87
C LEU A 78 -3.67 -4.02 -2.68
N ALA A 79 -3.77 -4.90 -1.69
CA ALA A 79 -2.68 -5.82 -1.37
C ALA A 79 -2.34 -6.77 -2.51
N GLU A 80 -3.31 -7.09 -3.37
CA GLU A 80 -3.05 -7.92 -4.56
C GLU A 80 -2.12 -7.23 -5.56
N GLN A 81 -1.89 -5.93 -5.43
CA GLN A 81 -0.97 -5.17 -6.27
C GLN A 81 0.32 -4.79 -5.55
N VAL A 82 0.64 -5.51 -4.47
CA VAL A 82 1.90 -5.31 -3.76
C VAL A 82 3.08 -5.43 -4.72
N GLU A 83 4.06 -4.54 -4.56
CA GLU A 83 5.19 -4.50 -5.47
C GLU A 83 6.44 -4.01 -4.76
N THR A 84 7.58 -4.57 -5.14
CA THR A 84 8.89 -4.11 -4.70
C THR A 84 9.49 -3.26 -5.80
N LEU A 85 9.87 -2.06 -5.45
CA LEU A 85 10.36 -1.04 -6.37
C LEU A 85 11.70 -0.49 -5.90
N ASP A 86 12.46 0.08 -6.84
CA ASP A 86 13.63 0.88 -6.50
C ASP A 86 13.18 2.10 -5.68
N LYS A 87 13.92 2.45 -4.64
CA LYS A 87 13.61 3.63 -3.81
C LYS A 87 13.54 4.93 -4.62
N ARG A 88 14.19 4.98 -5.79
CA ARG A 88 14.10 6.14 -6.69
C ARG A 88 12.68 6.36 -7.23
N CYS A 89 11.81 5.37 -7.12
CA CYS A 89 10.41 5.54 -7.50
C CYS A 89 9.58 6.30 -6.46
N LEU A 90 10.12 6.52 -5.26
CA LEU A 90 9.44 7.30 -4.21
C LEU A 90 9.47 8.79 -4.56
N GLY A 91 8.28 9.39 -4.54
CA GLY A 91 8.13 10.84 -4.64
C GLY A 91 7.99 11.46 -3.26
N ASP A 92 7.10 12.44 -3.13
CA ASP A 92 6.92 13.15 -1.87
C ASP A 92 6.20 12.30 -0.83
N LYS A 93 6.61 12.46 0.43
CA LYS A 93 5.90 11.88 1.56
C LYS A 93 4.54 12.56 1.70
N ILE A 94 3.48 11.76 1.83
CA ILE A 94 2.12 12.27 2.02
C ILE A 94 1.78 12.33 3.51
N GLY A 95 2.05 11.24 4.24
CA GLY A 95 1.71 11.11 5.65
C GLY A 95 2.01 9.70 6.14
N GLU A 96 1.27 9.24 7.15
CA GLU A 96 1.46 7.89 7.67
C GLU A 96 0.18 7.32 8.23
N VAL A 97 0.08 6.00 8.22
CA VAL A 97 -1.00 5.27 8.88
C VAL A 97 -0.56 5.02 10.31
N VAL A 98 -1.18 5.71 11.25
CA VAL A 98 -0.84 5.60 12.69
C VAL A 98 -1.70 4.57 13.42
N ASP A 99 -2.74 4.06 12.77
CA ASP A 99 -3.63 3.06 13.37
C ASP A 99 -3.05 1.66 13.15
N GLU A 100 -2.58 1.06 14.23
CA GLU A 100 -1.99 -0.27 14.18
C GLU A 100 -2.97 -1.34 13.72
N LYS A 101 -4.25 -1.16 13.97
CA LYS A 101 -5.29 -2.11 13.52
C LYS A 101 -5.38 -2.14 12.00
N VAL A 102 -5.23 -0.98 11.36
CA VAL A 102 -5.20 -0.90 9.90
C VAL A 102 -3.97 -1.63 9.37
N MET A 103 -2.81 -1.43 9.99
CA MET A 103 -1.58 -2.11 9.58
C MET A 103 -1.67 -3.63 9.78
N GLU A 104 -2.32 -4.09 10.84
CA GLU A 104 -2.56 -5.51 11.06
C GLU A 104 -3.45 -6.12 9.97
N LYS A 105 -4.52 -5.40 9.61
CA LYS A 105 -5.40 -5.83 8.51
C LYS A 105 -4.64 -5.90 7.20
N LEU A 106 -3.76 -4.95 6.96
CA LEU A 106 -2.95 -4.93 5.75
C LEU A 106 -1.98 -6.12 5.72
N THR A 107 -1.39 -6.45 6.87
CA THR A 107 -0.53 -7.63 6.99
C THR A 107 -1.30 -8.91 6.65
N VAL A 108 -2.51 -9.06 7.19
CA VAL A 108 -3.36 -10.23 6.87
C VAL A 108 -3.71 -10.27 5.39
N ALA A 109 -4.05 -9.12 4.81
CA ALA A 109 -4.37 -9.05 3.38
C ALA A 109 -3.17 -9.49 2.52
N LEU A 110 -1.96 -9.11 2.90
CA LEU A 110 -0.74 -9.53 2.22
C LEU A 110 -0.51 -11.04 2.38
N GLN A 111 -0.78 -11.60 3.55
CA GLN A 111 -0.69 -13.04 3.78
C GLN A 111 -1.69 -13.81 2.93
N ILE A 112 -2.89 -13.27 2.75
CA ILE A 112 -3.89 -13.84 1.85
C ILE A 112 -3.37 -13.82 0.42
N GLN A 113 -2.81 -12.69 0.00
CA GLN A 113 -2.31 -12.52 -1.36
C GLN A 113 -1.21 -13.51 -1.72
N ILE A 114 -0.32 -13.82 -0.78
CA ILE A 114 0.78 -14.76 -1.03
C ILE A 114 0.44 -16.21 -0.66
N GLY A 115 -0.80 -16.48 -0.28
CA GLY A 115 -1.24 -17.82 0.05
C GLY A 115 -0.86 -18.31 1.44
N ALA A 116 -0.30 -17.46 2.30
CA ALA A 116 0.11 -17.85 3.65
C ALA A 116 -1.05 -17.87 4.63
N TYR A 117 -2.20 -17.28 4.27
CA TYR A 117 -3.41 -17.23 5.09
C TYR A 117 -4.61 -17.41 4.18
N SER A 118 -5.51 -18.34 4.53
CA SER A 118 -6.73 -18.55 3.75
C SER A 118 -7.90 -17.81 4.38
N GLU A 119 -8.67 -17.09 3.55
CA GLU A 119 -9.89 -16.41 3.99
C GLU A 119 -11.00 -17.38 4.33
N TYR A 120 -10.87 -18.65 3.90
CA TYR A 120 -11.88 -19.71 4.12
C TYR A 120 -11.60 -20.60 5.32
N ASN A 121 -10.56 -20.33 6.06
CA ASN A 121 -10.19 -21.10 7.25
C ASN A 121 -10.84 -20.56 8.51
#